data_9f566cf3ff87dfc146488e58cbc8ca46
#
_entry.id   9f566cf3ff87dfc146488e58cbc8ca46
#
_cell.length_a   1.000
_cell.length_b   1.000
_cell.length_c   1.000
_cell.angle_alpha   90.00
_cell.angle_beta   90.00
_cell.angle_gamma   90.00
#
_symmetry.space_group_name_H-M   'P 1'
#
loop_
_entity.id
_entity.type
_entity.pdbx_description
1 polymer ?
#
loop_
_entity_poly.entity_id
_entity_poly.type
_entity_poly.pdbx_seq_one_letter_code
_entity_poly.pdbx_strand_id
1 'polypeptide(L)'
;MLERGKMDRNVIEMVEIDGLVPEGHLLRKIDKAVDFNRLYEMVEPLYCEDNGRRSVDPVVLFKMVLIQHLYGLPSLRRTAEEVSLNIAYRWFLGYTLQEETPHFSTVSYNFRHRFTEETVDQVFRWILEEVAEAGYLSPKAVFIDGTHIKANANTKKQVKVRIPAASRHYAKELMEEVNTDRELHGKKPFDDDDEPPAPTKKPRDNTSKKKLARRK
;
A
#
# COMPACT_ATOMS: atom_id res chain seq x y z
N MET A 1 33.84 33.72 -17.41
CA MET A 1 34.69 33.25 -16.31
C MET A 1 34.13 31.90 -15.87
N LEU A 2 34.94 30.83 -15.80
CA LEU A 2 34.50 29.53 -15.31
C LEU A 2 34.64 29.54 -13.79
N GLU A 3 33.52 29.45 -13.06
CA GLU A 3 33.54 29.37 -11.60
C GLU A 3 33.60 27.88 -11.19
N ARG A 4 34.58 27.53 -10.34
CA ARG A 4 34.67 26.16 -9.79
C ARG A 4 33.78 26.07 -8.56
N GLY A 5 32.81 25.16 -8.57
CA GLY A 5 31.93 24.92 -7.43
C GLY A 5 32.66 24.45 -6.19
N LYS A 6 32.12 24.78 -5.03
CA LYS A 6 32.61 24.29 -3.71
C LYS A 6 32.37 22.80 -3.58
N MET A 7 33.40 22.02 -3.29
CA MET A 7 33.33 20.56 -3.12
C MET A 7 33.41 20.10 -1.66
N ASP A 8 33.25 21.04 -0.70
CA ASP A 8 33.27 20.64 0.70
C ASP A 8 31.94 19.95 1.06
N ARG A 9 32.02 18.68 1.42
CA ARG A 9 30.87 17.84 1.82
C ARG A 9 30.81 17.63 3.34
N ASN A 10 31.75 18.18 4.08
CA ASN A 10 31.85 18.00 5.53
C ASN A 10 31.34 19.22 6.30
N VAL A 11 30.55 20.07 5.65
CA VAL A 11 29.94 21.22 6.30
C VAL A 11 28.84 20.73 7.24
N ILE A 12 28.91 21.20 8.49
CA ILE A 12 27.85 20.94 9.47
C ILE A 12 26.84 22.07 9.37
N GLU A 13 25.58 21.68 9.09
CA GLU A 13 24.45 22.60 9.06
C GLU A 13 23.42 22.16 10.11
N MET A 14 22.91 23.13 10.88
CA MET A 14 21.78 22.91 11.77
C MET A 14 20.50 23.29 11.03
N VAL A 15 19.68 22.29 10.74
CA VAL A 15 18.45 22.49 9.97
C VAL A 15 17.26 21.85 10.67
N GLU A 16 16.12 22.49 10.58
CA GLU A 16 14.83 21.92 10.96
C GLU A 16 14.25 21.18 9.76
N ILE A 17 13.91 19.89 9.92
CA ILE A 17 13.44 19.05 8.80
C ILE A 17 12.18 19.61 8.17
N ASP A 18 11.29 20.19 8.98
CA ASP A 18 10.08 20.82 8.48
C ASP A 18 10.38 21.92 7.47
N GLY A 19 11.36 22.77 7.76
CA GLY A 19 11.80 23.85 6.85
C GLY A 19 12.42 23.38 5.53
N LEU A 20 12.88 22.11 5.45
CA LEU A 20 13.49 21.58 4.23
C LEU A 20 12.45 21.15 3.17
N VAL A 21 11.19 20.94 3.56
CA VAL A 21 10.13 20.56 2.64
C VAL A 21 9.34 21.81 2.24
N PRO A 22 9.25 22.14 0.94
CA PRO A 22 8.50 23.33 0.49
C PRO A 22 7.02 23.30 0.88
N GLU A 23 6.46 24.44 1.25
CA GLU A 23 5.04 24.59 1.65
C GLU A 23 4.05 24.07 0.58
N GLY A 24 4.37 24.25 -0.70
CA GLY A 24 3.54 23.77 -1.81
C GLY A 24 3.66 22.29 -2.13
N HIS A 25 4.49 21.53 -1.42
CA HIS A 25 4.76 20.13 -1.70
C HIS A 25 3.51 19.26 -1.54
N LEU A 26 3.32 18.28 -2.46
CA LEU A 26 2.14 17.41 -2.46
C LEU A 26 1.92 16.69 -1.12
N LEU A 27 2.99 16.16 -0.52
CA LEU A 27 2.90 15.43 0.76
C LEU A 27 2.43 16.33 1.90
N ARG A 28 2.79 17.64 1.91
CA ARG A 28 2.23 18.59 2.88
C ARG A 28 0.74 18.80 2.71
N LYS A 29 0.29 18.87 1.46
CA LYS A 29 -1.15 19.01 1.16
C LYS A 29 -1.93 17.80 1.63
N ILE A 30 -1.39 16.61 1.42
CA ILE A 30 -2.01 15.36 1.86
C ILE A 30 -2.00 15.27 3.40
N ASP A 31 -0.87 15.59 4.03
CA ASP A 31 -0.76 15.55 5.50
C ASP A 31 -1.70 16.53 6.21
N LYS A 32 -1.99 17.67 5.58
CA LYS A 32 -2.99 18.64 6.06
C LYS A 32 -4.44 18.19 5.81
N ALA A 33 -4.68 17.44 4.74
CA ALA A 33 -6.02 17.02 4.34
C ALA A 33 -6.48 15.77 5.08
N VAL A 34 -5.57 14.88 5.47
CA VAL A 34 -5.88 13.57 6.03
C VAL A 34 -5.43 13.51 7.49
N ASP A 35 -6.37 13.31 8.41
CA ASP A 35 -6.04 13.02 9.81
C ASP A 35 -5.67 11.53 9.98
N PHE A 36 -4.39 11.23 9.82
CA PHE A 36 -3.87 9.87 9.93
C PHE A 36 -4.07 9.21 11.30
N ASN A 37 -4.47 9.95 12.35
CA ASN A 37 -4.79 9.34 13.64
C ASN A 37 -6.00 8.41 13.55
N ARG A 38 -6.95 8.69 12.67
CA ARG A 38 -8.11 7.83 12.42
C ARG A 38 -7.71 6.42 11.94
N LEU A 39 -6.54 6.28 11.32
CA LEU A 39 -6.05 4.97 10.87
C LEU A 39 -5.80 4.03 12.05
N TYR A 40 -5.34 4.54 13.21
CA TYR A 40 -5.16 3.71 14.40
C TYR A 40 -6.46 3.02 14.82
N GLU A 41 -7.57 3.74 14.84
CA GLU A 41 -8.89 3.19 15.19
C GLU A 41 -9.31 2.06 14.24
N MET A 42 -8.98 2.19 12.94
CA MET A 42 -9.34 1.21 11.90
C MET A 42 -8.52 -0.08 12.01
N VAL A 43 -7.27 0.00 12.47
CA VAL A 43 -6.35 -1.15 12.49
C VAL A 43 -6.09 -1.70 13.88
N GLU A 44 -6.46 -1.00 14.95
CA GLU A 44 -6.29 -1.42 16.34
C GLU A 44 -6.76 -2.87 16.61
N PRO A 45 -7.92 -3.33 16.08
CA PRO A 45 -8.38 -4.70 16.30
C PRO A 45 -7.45 -5.78 15.70
N LEU A 46 -6.51 -5.39 14.84
CA LEU A 46 -5.55 -6.30 14.19
C LEU A 46 -4.24 -6.41 14.98
N TYR A 47 -4.12 -5.68 16.09
CA TYR A 47 -2.95 -5.67 16.96
C TYR A 47 -3.27 -6.31 18.32
N CYS A 48 -2.31 -7.06 18.88
CA CYS A 48 -2.44 -7.61 20.22
C CYS A 48 -1.98 -6.56 21.23
N GLU A 49 -2.74 -6.41 22.33
CA GLU A 49 -2.45 -5.43 23.38
C GLU A 49 -1.18 -5.76 24.16
N ASP A 50 -0.98 -7.03 24.54
CA ASP A 50 0.00 -7.44 25.56
C ASP A 50 1.09 -8.40 25.06
N ASN A 51 1.14 -8.78 23.80
CA ASN A 51 2.04 -9.84 23.37
C ASN A 51 2.82 -9.48 22.10
N GLY A 52 4.15 -9.65 22.15
CA GLY A 52 5.02 -9.61 20.99
C GLY A 52 6.01 -8.45 20.96
N ARG A 53 6.85 -8.47 19.92
CA ARG A 53 7.80 -7.38 19.62
C ARG A 53 7.03 -6.13 19.17
N ARG A 54 7.50 -4.95 19.57
CA ARG A 54 6.94 -3.67 19.09
C ARG A 54 6.90 -3.68 17.55
N SER A 55 5.70 -3.44 17.01
CA SER A 55 5.49 -3.36 15.59
C SER A 55 5.95 -2.00 15.06
N VAL A 56 6.22 -1.94 13.76
CA VAL A 56 6.32 -0.65 13.06
C VAL A 56 4.93 0.01 13.11
N ASP A 57 4.91 1.31 13.25
CA ASP A 57 3.70 2.12 13.25
C ASP A 57 2.86 1.87 11.98
N PRO A 58 1.58 1.51 12.10
CA PRO A 58 0.71 1.28 10.94
C PRO A 58 0.58 2.51 10.03
N VAL A 59 0.58 3.73 10.57
CA VAL A 59 0.54 4.96 9.79
C VAL A 59 1.73 5.04 8.86
N VAL A 60 2.93 4.72 9.35
CA VAL A 60 4.15 4.67 8.53
C VAL A 60 4.03 3.64 7.41
N LEU A 61 3.49 2.45 7.70
CA LEU A 61 3.33 1.40 6.71
C LEU A 61 2.39 1.83 5.57
N PHE A 62 1.24 2.42 5.90
CA PHE A 62 0.29 2.92 4.91
C PHE A 62 0.83 4.14 4.15
N LYS A 63 1.51 5.08 4.83
CA LYS A 63 2.16 6.22 4.18
C LYS A 63 3.25 5.77 3.19
N MET A 64 4.01 4.69 3.47
CA MET A 64 4.99 4.14 2.53
C MET A 64 4.34 3.61 1.25
N VAL A 65 3.25 2.85 1.37
CA VAL A 65 2.50 2.35 0.20
C VAL A 65 1.84 3.52 -0.56
N LEU A 66 1.35 4.52 0.16
CA LEU A 66 0.81 5.73 -0.47
C LEU A 66 1.88 6.47 -1.30
N ILE A 67 3.09 6.65 -0.77
CA ILE A 67 4.23 7.23 -1.50
C ILE A 67 4.50 6.42 -2.77
N GLN A 68 4.54 5.08 -2.68
CA GLN A 68 4.78 4.23 -3.83
C GLN A 68 3.81 4.53 -4.97
N HIS A 69 2.51 4.59 -4.67
CA HIS A 69 1.49 4.84 -5.68
C HIS A 69 1.46 6.28 -6.18
N LEU A 70 1.60 7.27 -5.30
CA LEU A 70 1.61 8.69 -5.68
C LEU A 70 2.75 9.06 -6.64
N TYR A 71 3.91 8.45 -6.43
CA TYR A 71 5.10 8.75 -7.23
C TYR A 71 5.41 7.69 -8.28
N GLY A 72 4.53 6.69 -8.45
CA GLY A 72 4.69 5.64 -9.46
C GLY A 72 5.96 4.83 -9.29
N LEU A 73 6.39 4.58 -8.04
CA LEU A 73 7.59 3.79 -7.77
C LEU A 73 7.33 2.33 -8.11
N PRO A 74 8.27 1.66 -8.82
CA PRO A 74 7.99 0.37 -9.44
C PRO A 74 7.85 -0.78 -8.42
N SER A 75 8.47 -0.66 -7.24
CA SER A 75 8.41 -1.71 -6.23
C SER A 75 8.52 -1.15 -4.82
N LEU A 76 8.11 -1.94 -3.82
CA LEU A 76 8.22 -1.57 -2.42
C LEU A 76 9.69 -1.50 -1.95
N ARG A 77 10.58 -2.32 -2.54
CA ARG A 77 12.03 -2.24 -2.32
C ARG A 77 12.54 -0.86 -2.76
N ARG A 78 12.21 -0.45 -3.99
CA ARG A 78 12.60 0.87 -4.49
C ARG A 78 12.03 2.00 -3.64
N THR A 79 10.80 1.84 -3.17
CA THR A 79 10.18 2.80 -2.25
C THR A 79 10.96 2.95 -0.95
N ALA A 80 11.38 1.85 -0.33
CA ALA A 80 12.18 1.89 0.90
C ALA A 80 13.56 2.57 0.67
N GLU A 81 14.20 2.29 -0.47
CA GLU A 81 15.44 2.97 -0.86
C GLU A 81 15.24 4.49 -1.04
N GLU A 82 14.20 4.89 -1.76
CA GLU A 82 13.87 6.31 -1.96
C GLU A 82 13.50 7.00 -0.64
N VAL A 83 12.72 6.36 0.21
CA VAL A 83 12.38 6.87 1.55
C VAL A 83 13.64 7.09 2.39
N SER A 84 14.64 6.23 2.29
CA SER A 84 15.89 6.38 3.05
C SER A 84 16.69 7.64 2.67
N LEU A 85 16.53 8.12 1.45
CA LEU A 85 17.33 9.22 0.86
C LEU A 85 16.56 10.53 0.69
N ASN A 86 15.24 10.46 0.51
CA ASN A 86 14.40 11.61 0.19
C ASN A 86 13.88 12.31 1.45
N ILE A 87 14.26 13.56 1.65
CA ILE A 87 13.88 14.35 2.83
C ILE A 87 12.35 14.52 2.94
N ALA A 88 11.65 14.77 1.83
CA ALA A 88 10.20 14.97 1.85
C ALA A 88 9.46 13.68 2.23
N TYR A 89 9.97 12.52 1.83
CA TYR A 89 9.39 11.23 2.23
C TYR A 89 9.65 10.95 3.71
N ARG A 90 10.87 11.20 4.20
CA ARG A 90 11.22 11.07 5.62
C ARG A 90 10.36 11.96 6.49
N TRP A 91 10.22 13.23 6.08
CA TRP A 91 9.34 14.19 6.74
C TRP A 91 7.91 13.69 6.84
N PHE A 92 7.34 13.22 5.72
CA PHE A 92 5.96 12.73 5.67
C PHE A 92 5.72 11.49 6.54
N LEU A 93 6.75 10.65 6.71
CA LEU A 93 6.72 9.48 7.58
C LEU A 93 7.03 9.81 9.04
N GLY A 94 7.49 11.01 9.36
CA GLY A 94 7.88 11.42 10.70
C GLY A 94 9.27 10.95 11.14
N TYR A 95 10.17 10.61 10.18
CA TYR A 95 11.54 10.17 10.46
C TYR A 95 12.53 11.31 10.42
N THR A 96 13.49 11.27 11.33
CA THR A 96 14.66 12.18 11.30
C THR A 96 15.63 11.80 10.17
N LEU A 97 16.60 12.66 9.85
CA LEU A 97 17.54 12.42 8.74
C LEU A 97 18.43 11.19 8.94
N GLN A 98 18.70 10.79 10.18
CA GLN A 98 19.60 9.67 10.51
C GLN A 98 18.90 8.41 10.99
N GLU A 99 17.61 8.50 11.28
CA GLU A 99 16.84 7.37 11.78
C GLU A 99 16.65 6.30 10.70
N GLU A 100 16.74 5.02 11.10
CA GLU A 100 16.50 3.91 10.18
C GLU A 100 15.03 3.84 9.78
N THR A 101 14.78 3.81 8.48
CA THR A 101 13.43 3.63 7.92
C THR A 101 13.07 2.16 7.82
N PRO A 102 11.78 1.80 7.79
CA PRO A 102 11.37 0.40 7.73
C PRO A 102 11.87 -0.30 6.49
N HIS A 103 12.38 -1.50 6.66
CA HIS A 103 12.76 -2.35 5.54
C HIS A 103 11.51 -2.78 4.75
N PHE A 104 11.62 -2.88 3.43
CA PHE A 104 10.49 -3.21 2.55
C PHE A 104 9.82 -4.55 2.90
N SER A 105 10.59 -5.55 3.37
CA SER A 105 10.03 -6.83 3.78
C SER A 105 9.13 -6.73 5.01
N THR A 106 9.39 -5.78 5.91
CA THR A 106 8.51 -5.52 7.07
C THR A 106 7.18 -4.96 6.62
N VAL A 107 7.20 -4.02 5.67
CA VAL A 107 5.98 -3.46 5.08
C VAL A 107 5.19 -4.56 4.39
N SER A 108 5.85 -5.32 3.49
CA SER A 108 5.25 -6.44 2.78
C SER A 108 4.61 -7.47 3.72
N TYR A 109 5.34 -7.87 4.76
CA TYR A 109 4.83 -8.84 5.74
C TYR A 109 3.53 -8.37 6.39
N ASN A 110 3.45 -7.10 6.83
CA ASN A 110 2.25 -6.57 7.46
C ASN A 110 1.05 -6.52 6.51
N PHE A 111 1.25 -6.10 5.26
CA PHE A 111 0.20 -6.06 4.24
C PHE A 111 -0.25 -7.46 3.79
N ARG A 112 0.58 -8.47 3.96
CA ARG A 112 0.24 -9.85 3.60
C ARG A 112 -0.44 -10.61 4.74
N HIS A 113 0.02 -10.42 5.98
CA HIS A 113 -0.37 -11.27 7.12
C HIS A 113 -1.22 -10.58 8.18
N ARG A 114 -1.18 -9.25 8.25
CA ARG A 114 -1.91 -8.51 9.28
C ARG A 114 -3.11 -7.76 8.71
N PHE A 115 -2.90 -6.98 7.65
CA PHE A 115 -3.98 -6.18 7.06
C PHE A 115 -4.77 -7.04 6.07
N THR A 116 -6.09 -7.17 6.32
CA THR A 116 -6.97 -7.84 5.36
C THR A 116 -7.19 -6.95 4.13
N GLU A 117 -7.57 -7.56 3.01
CA GLU A 117 -7.91 -6.83 1.78
C GLU A 117 -9.01 -5.78 2.06
N GLU A 118 -10.00 -6.14 2.89
CA GLU A 118 -11.08 -5.23 3.29
C GLU A 118 -10.56 -4.02 4.08
N THR A 119 -9.64 -4.24 5.03
CA THR A 119 -9.03 -3.16 5.81
C THR A 119 -8.24 -2.20 4.91
N VAL A 120 -7.45 -2.75 3.98
CA VAL A 120 -6.66 -1.96 3.04
C VAL A 120 -7.58 -1.13 2.15
N ASP A 121 -8.64 -1.73 1.58
CA ASP A 121 -9.62 -1.04 0.74
C ASP A 121 -10.33 0.09 1.50
N GLN A 122 -10.74 -0.17 2.76
CA GLN A 122 -11.37 0.85 3.61
C GLN A 122 -10.44 2.03 3.90
N VAL A 123 -9.19 1.78 4.26
CA VAL A 123 -8.21 2.83 4.56
C VAL A 123 -7.93 3.67 3.33
N PHE A 124 -7.65 3.07 2.18
CA PHE A 124 -7.37 3.83 0.96
C PHE A 124 -8.59 4.57 0.44
N ARG A 125 -9.79 4.01 0.55
CA ARG A 125 -11.04 4.70 0.20
C ARG A 125 -11.24 5.93 1.07
N TRP A 126 -11.08 5.80 2.38
CA TRP A 126 -11.16 6.92 3.30
C TRP A 126 -10.13 8.01 2.96
N ILE A 127 -8.85 7.67 2.73
CA ILE A 127 -7.82 8.64 2.33
C ILE A 127 -8.24 9.38 1.05
N LEU A 128 -8.78 8.68 0.06
CA LEU A 128 -9.24 9.29 -1.20
C LEU A 128 -10.43 10.23 -0.98
N GLU A 129 -11.35 9.88 -0.08
CA GLU A 129 -12.50 10.72 0.29
C GLU A 129 -12.03 12.03 0.94
N GLU A 130 -11.14 11.96 1.94
CA GLU A 130 -10.56 13.14 2.61
C GLU A 130 -9.81 14.06 1.61
N VAL A 131 -9.01 13.47 0.73
CA VAL A 131 -8.28 14.24 -0.30
C VAL A 131 -9.22 14.87 -1.33
N ALA A 132 -10.34 14.20 -1.66
CA ALA A 132 -11.36 14.73 -2.54
C ALA A 132 -12.15 15.89 -1.88
N GLU A 133 -12.53 15.75 -0.61
CA GLU A 133 -13.21 16.79 0.17
C GLU A 133 -12.33 18.04 0.33
N ALA A 134 -11.03 17.85 0.50
CA ALA A 134 -10.06 18.94 0.50
C ALA A 134 -9.85 19.62 -0.88
N GLY A 135 -10.54 19.13 -1.93
CA GLY A 135 -10.51 19.72 -3.28
C GLY A 135 -9.25 19.39 -4.10
N TYR A 136 -8.43 18.45 -3.65
CA TYR A 136 -7.22 18.02 -4.38
C TYR A 136 -7.50 16.96 -5.45
N LEU A 137 -8.66 16.31 -5.41
CA LEU A 137 -9.13 15.40 -6.45
C LEU A 137 -10.34 16.01 -7.17
N SER A 138 -10.23 16.10 -8.49
CA SER A 138 -11.34 16.50 -9.34
C SER A 138 -11.67 15.36 -10.30
N PRO A 139 -12.62 14.48 -9.99
CA PRO A 139 -12.93 13.30 -10.80
C PRO A 139 -13.74 13.67 -12.06
N LYS A 140 -13.24 14.62 -12.87
CA LYS A 140 -13.90 15.00 -14.14
C LYS A 140 -13.77 13.94 -15.23
N ALA A 141 -12.79 13.03 -15.11
CA ALA A 141 -12.60 11.93 -16.04
C ALA A 141 -11.88 10.78 -15.35
N VAL A 142 -12.42 9.58 -15.43
CA VAL A 142 -11.76 8.33 -15.04
C VAL A 142 -11.45 7.57 -16.32
N PHE A 143 -10.16 7.34 -16.61
CA PHE A 143 -9.73 6.50 -17.71
C PHE A 143 -9.60 5.06 -17.18
N ILE A 144 -10.49 4.19 -17.65
CA ILE A 144 -10.40 2.75 -17.37
C ILE A 144 -9.80 2.12 -18.62
N ASP A 145 -8.55 1.69 -18.55
CA ASP A 145 -7.94 0.90 -19.62
C ASP A 145 -8.47 -0.53 -19.52
N GLY A 146 -9.38 -0.85 -20.43
CA GLY A 146 -10.00 -2.17 -20.55
C GLY A 146 -9.40 -2.91 -21.73
N THR A 147 -8.50 -3.87 -21.48
CA THR A 147 -8.07 -4.80 -22.53
C THR A 147 -9.23 -5.72 -22.91
N HIS A 148 -9.85 -5.51 -24.07
CA HIS A 148 -10.86 -6.37 -24.62
C HIS A 148 -10.24 -7.67 -25.15
N ILE A 149 -10.27 -8.74 -24.36
CA ILE A 149 -9.99 -10.09 -24.84
C ILE A 149 -11.30 -10.63 -25.46
N LYS A 150 -11.35 -10.70 -26.79
CA LYS A 150 -12.43 -11.41 -27.49
C LYS A 150 -12.23 -12.91 -27.30
N ALA A 151 -12.83 -13.46 -26.25
CA ALA A 151 -13.00 -14.91 -26.15
C ALA A 151 -14.32 -15.31 -26.88
N ASN A 152 -14.23 -16.35 -27.69
CA ASN A 152 -15.38 -16.92 -28.41
C ASN A 152 -16.25 -17.75 -27.44
N ALA A 153 -16.74 -17.14 -26.38
CA ALA A 153 -17.49 -17.77 -25.31
C ALA A 153 -18.96 -17.34 -25.33
N ASN A 154 -19.82 -18.27 -25.00
CA ASN A 154 -21.26 -18.08 -24.98
C ASN A 154 -21.67 -17.00 -23.95
N THR A 155 -22.09 -15.84 -24.43
CA THR A 155 -22.44 -14.64 -23.66
C THR A 155 -23.57 -14.85 -22.65
N LYS A 156 -24.38 -15.90 -22.78
CA LYS A 156 -25.48 -16.22 -21.86
C LYS A 156 -25.06 -16.88 -20.54
N LYS A 157 -23.79 -17.24 -20.40
CA LYS A 157 -23.21 -17.87 -19.17
C LYS A 157 -22.15 -16.99 -18.48
N GLN A 158 -22.10 -15.71 -18.74
CA GLN A 158 -21.13 -14.83 -18.12
C GLN A 158 -21.54 -14.47 -16.69
N VAL A 159 -20.76 -14.89 -15.73
CA VAL A 159 -20.76 -14.34 -14.37
C VAL A 159 -19.65 -13.28 -14.34
N LYS A 160 -20.01 -12.02 -14.14
CA LYS A 160 -19.02 -10.96 -13.95
C LYS A 160 -18.35 -11.16 -12.59
N VAL A 161 -17.19 -11.77 -12.59
CA VAL A 161 -16.32 -11.85 -11.41
C VAL A 161 -15.27 -10.76 -11.57
N ARG A 162 -15.22 -9.80 -10.64
CA ARG A 162 -14.08 -8.90 -10.51
C ARG A 162 -12.90 -9.73 -10.01
N ILE A 163 -11.96 -10.03 -10.88
CA ILE A 163 -10.70 -10.64 -10.48
C ILE A 163 -9.70 -9.49 -10.31
N PRO A 164 -9.15 -9.26 -9.13
CA PRO A 164 -8.07 -8.29 -8.94
C PRO A 164 -6.76 -8.88 -9.52
N ALA A 165 -6.66 -8.89 -10.85
CA ALA A 165 -5.50 -9.45 -11.56
C ALA A 165 -4.21 -8.65 -11.24
N ALA A 166 -4.34 -7.33 -11.11
CA ALA A 166 -3.21 -6.47 -10.79
C ALA A 166 -2.65 -6.71 -9.38
N SER A 167 -3.51 -6.95 -8.38
CA SER A 167 -3.06 -7.21 -7.01
C SER A 167 -2.34 -8.54 -6.87
N ARG A 168 -2.76 -9.58 -7.61
CA ARG A 168 -2.08 -10.89 -7.62
C ARG A 168 -0.72 -10.83 -8.29
N HIS A 169 -0.59 -10.11 -9.41
CA HIS A 169 0.71 -9.92 -10.08
C HIS A 169 1.68 -9.19 -9.16
N TYR A 170 1.24 -8.09 -8.56
CA TYR A 170 2.04 -7.33 -7.62
C TYR A 170 2.46 -8.13 -6.39
N ALA A 171 1.54 -8.92 -5.81
CA ALA A 171 1.85 -9.77 -4.66
C ALA A 171 2.91 -10.84 -5.01
N LYS A 172 2.86 -11.39 -6.23
CA LYS A 172 3.84 -12.37 -6.70
C LYS A 172 5.22 -11.75 -6.92
N GLU A 173 5.31 -10.62 -7.62
CA GLU A 173 6.57 -9.89 -7.80
C GLU A 173 7.20 -9.51 -6.46
N LEU A 174 6.39 -9.01 -5.51
CA LEU A 174 6.86 -8.66 -4.19
C LEU A 174 7.39 -9.88 -3.41
N MET A 175 6.76 -11.05 -3.59
CA MET A 175 7.21 -12.30 -2.97
C MET A 175 8.55 -12.75 -3.53
N GLU A 176 8.73 -12.66 -4.84
CA GLU A 176 10.01 -12.99 -5.51
C GLU A 176 11.14 -12.05 -5.03
N GLU A 177 10.87 -10.74 -4.89
CA GLU A 177 11.83 -9.78 -4.34
C GLU A 177 12.20 -10.09 -2.89
N VAL A 178 11.22 -10.41 -2.04
CA VAL A 178 11.45 -10.76 -0.63
C VAL A 178 12.24 -12.05 -0.51
N ASN A 179 11.94 -13.07 -1.31
CA ASN A 179 12.64 -14.34 -1.28
C ASN A 179 14.09 -14.18 -1.75
N THR A 180 14.32 -13.40 -2.80
CA THR A 180 15.68 -13.07 -3.27
C THR A 180 16.50 -12.37 -2.19
N ASP A 181 15.91 -11.41 -1.48
CA ASP A 181 16.58 -10.72 -0.37
C ASP A 181 16.89 -11.67 0.79
N ARG A 182 15.97 -12.58 1.12
CA ARG A 182 16.17 -13.58 2.17
C ARG A 182 17.29 -14.53 1.84
N GLU A 183 17.40 -15.00 0.61
CA GLU A 183 18.47 -15.87 0.13
C GLU A 183 19.84 -15.17 0.21
N LEU A 184 19.93 -13.91 -0.20
CA LEU A 184 21.14 -13.08 -0.06
C LEU A 184 21.62 -12.95 1.39
N HIS A 185 20.68 -12.99 2.36
CA HIS A 185 20.98 -12.94 3.79
C HIS A 185 21.01 -14.31 4.48
N GLY A 186 21.09 -15.41 3.71
CA GLY A 186 21.17 -16.77 4.22
C GLY A 186 19.92 -17.26 4.97
N LYS A 187 18.76 -16.65 4.73
CA LYS A 187 17.47 -17.04 5.30
C LYS A 187 16.70 -17.90 4.30
N LYS A 188 15.92 -18.86 4.80
CA LYS A 188 15.05 -19.67 3.95
C LYS A 188 14.00 -18.81 3.25
N PRO A 189 13.68 -19.04 1.97
CA PRO A 189 12.55 -18.39 1.30
C PRO A 189 11.24 -18.72 2.02
N PHE A 190 10.21 -17.89 1.83
CA PHE A 190 8.86 -18.24 2.25
C PHE A 190 8.28 -19.27 1.28
N ASP A 191 7.59 -20.28 1.81
CA ASP A 191 6.89 -21.28 1.00
C ASP A 191 5.59 -20.67 0.42
N ASP A 192 5.22 -21.12 -0.80
CA ASP A 192 3.97 -20.68 -1.48
C ASP A 192 2.69 -21.08 -0.73
N ASP A 193 2.79 -21.99 0.27
CA ASP A 193 1.67 -22.46 1.09
C ASP A 193 1.13 -21.42 2.11
N ASP A 194 1.81 -20.27 2.26
CA ASP A 194 1.34 -19.12 3.03
C ASP A 194 0.35 -18.22 2.26
N GLU A 195 -0.26 -18.72 1.20
CA GLU A 195 -1.34 -18.01 0.51
C GLU A 195 -2.53 -17.81 1.48
N PRO A 196 -3.06 -16.59 1.64
CA PRO A 196 -4.23 -16.38 2.46
C PRO A 196 -5.37 -17.29 1.95
N PRO A 197 -6.14 -17.95 2.83
CA PRO A 197 -7.16 -18.88 2.42
C PRO A 197 -8.10 -18.21 1.42
N ALA A 198 -8.29 -18.86 0.26
CA ALA A 198 -9.19 -18.38 -0.77
C ALA A 198 -10.56 -18.07 -0.14
N PRO A 199 -11.23 -16.96 -0.52
CA PRO A 199 -12.49 -16.56 0.08
C PRO A 199 -13.45 -17.74 0.03
N THR A 200 -13.85 -18.23 1.19
CA THR A 200 -14.77 -19.35 1.35
C THR A 200 -16.05 -19.02 0.61
N LYS A 201 -16.35 -19.79 -0.44
CA LYS A 201 -17.63 -19.68 -1.16
C LYS A 201 -18.74 -19.79 -0.13
N LYS A 202 -19.50 -18.73 0.09
CA LYS A 202 -20.72 -18.78 0.92
C LYS A 202 -21.55 -19.97 0.44
N PRO A 203 -22.07 -20.82 1.34
CA PRO A 203 -22.89 -21.96 0.94
C PRO A 203 -24.06 -21.43 0.14
N ARG A 204 -24.28 -21.98 -1.05
CA ARG A 204 -25.44 -21.67 -1.88
C ARG A 204 -26.68 -22.07 -1.10
N ASP A 205 -27.47 -21.09 -0.75
CA ASP A 205 -28.76 -21.29 -0.12
C ASP A 205 -29.70 -22.06 -1.09
N ASN A 206 -29.91 -23.34 -0.82
CA ASN A 206 -30.70 -24.25 -1.63
C ASN A 206 -32.22 -24.13 -1.38
N THR A 207 -32.65 -23.05 -0.72
CA THR A 207 -34.07 -22.84 -0.35
C THR A 207 -34.98 -22.47 -1.52
N SER A 208 -34.41 -22.04 -2.67
CA SER A 208 -35.23 -21.62 -3.82
C SER A 208 -35.74 -22.77 -4.71
N LYS A 209 -35.24 -24.00 -4.56
CA LYS A 209 -35.70 -25.16 -5.39
C LYS A 209 -36.91 -25.92 -4.83
N LYS A 210 -37.33 -25.68 -3.59
CA LYS A 210 -38.48 -26.39 -3.00
C LYS A 210 -39.83 -25.71 -3.21
N LYS A 211 -39.90 -24.50 -3.78
CA LYS A 211 -41.19 -23.82 -4.03
C LYS A 211 -41.82 -24.07 -5.44
N LEU A 212 -41.08 -24.67 -6.37
CA LEU A 212 -41.65 -24.96 -7.71
C LEU A 212 -42.23 -26.36 -7.88
N ALA A 213 -42.08 -27.27 -6.89
CA ALA A 213 -42.59 -28.64 -6.97
C ALA A 213 -43.98 -28.86 -6.30
N ARG A 214 -44.66 -27.79 -5.84
CA ARG A 214 -45.98 -27.86 -5.19
C ARG A 214 -47.08 -27.14 -5.96
N ARG A 215 -46.93 -26.93 -7.27
CA ARG A 215 -47.99 -26.50 -8.17
C ARG A 215 -47.96 -27.36 -9.42
N LYS A 216 -48.42 -28.60 -9.26
CA LYS A 216 -49.08 -29.43 -10.27
C LYS A 216 -50.11 -30.28 -9.55
#